data_6186391c30f58c4d7cb62ab3b70b39d9
#
_entry.id   6186391c30f58c4d7cb62ab3b70b39d9
#
_cell.length_a   1.000
_cell.length_b   1.000
_cell.length_c   1.000
_cell.angle_alpha   90.00
_cell.angle_beta   90.00
_cell.angle_gamma   90.00
#
_symmetry.space_group_name_H-M   'P 1'
#
loop_
_entity.id
_entity.type
_entity.pdbx_description
1 polymer ?
#
loop_
_entity_poly.entity_id
_entity_poly.type
_entity_poly.pdbx_seq_one_letter_code
_entity_poly.pdbx_strand_id
1 'polypeptide(L)'
;MAKLNYVTVGSNDLPKAKAFYDALLASAGFKPLFDHPSGGRLYRGEGCMFGVLGPHDGNPACVGNGMMAGFAFDTPAEVDAFHAKALELGAVCDGPPGERMPKAYFAYFRDLDGNKLCGYKLG
;
A
#
# COMPACT_ATOMS: atom_id res chain seq x y z
N MET A 1 -0.29 -16.66 -20.40
CA MET A 1 0.11 -15.25 -20.18
C MET A 1 0.19 -14.96 -18.70
N ALA A 2 1.21 -14.25 -18.32
CA ALA A 2 1.39 -13.88 -16.91
C ALA A 2 0.58 -12.64 -16.56
N LYS A 3 0.27 -12.50 -15.28
CA LYS A 3 -0.48 -11.37 -14.73
C LYS A 3 0.23 -10.97 -13.42
N LEU A 4 0.61 -9.71 -13.31
CA LEU A 4 1.18 -9.18 -12.07
C LEU A 4 0.04 -8.92 -11.09
N ASN A 5 -0.09 -9.77 -10.05
CA ASN A 5 -1.19 -9.63 -9.10
C ASN A 5 -0.79 -9.82 -7.64
N TYR A 6 0.50 -9.73 -7.34
CA TYR A 6 1.00 -9.98 -6.00
C TYR A 6 2.22 -9.10 -5.75
N VAL A 7 2.21 -8.34 -4.66
CA VAL A 7 3.33 -7.50 -4.25
C VAL A 7 3.45 -7.48 -2.73
N THR A 8 4.68 -7.42 -2.23
CA THR A 8 4.95 -7.32 -0.80
C THR A 8 5.87 -6.14 -0.49
N VAL A 9 5.72 -5.61 0.71
CA VAL A 9 6.64 -4.63 1.28
C VAL A 9 7.16 -5.16 2.61
N GLY A 10 8.33 -4.69 3.04
CA GLY A 10 8.91 -5.11 4.29
C GLY A 10 8.59 -4.16 5.44
N SER A 11 8.68 -4.68 6.67
CA SER A 11 8.51 -3.86 7.88
C SER A 11 9.45 -4.31 8.97
N ASN A 12 9.89 -3.35 9.78
CA ASN A 12 10.69 -3.59 10.97
C ASN A 12 9.85 -3.57 12.26
N ASP A 13 8.54 -3.32 12.14
CA ASP A 13 7.59 -3.34 13.23
C ASP A 13 6.29 -3.93 12.70
N LEU A 14 6.23 -5.25 12.62
CA LEU A 14 5.10 -5.94 12.01
C LEU A 14 3.78 -5.76 12.75
N PRO A 15 3.72 -5.77 14.09
CA PRO A 15 2.45 -5.48 14.76
C PRO A 15 1.88 -4.11 14.38
N LYS A 16 2.73 -3.09 14.33
CA LYS A 16 2.33 -1.73 13.96
C LYS A 16 1.94 -1.64 12.48
N ALA A 17 2.72 -2.29 11.62
CA ALA A 17 2.45 -2.33 10.19
C ALA A 17 1.13 -3.04 9.89
N LYS A 18 0.84 -4.16 10.57
CA LYS A 18 -0.43 -4.88 10.39
C LYS A 18 -1.62 -4.00 10.81
N ALA A 19 -1.52 -3.29 11.93
CA ALA A 19 -2.59 -2.38 12.34
C ALA A 19 -2.83 -1.29 11.30
N PHE A 20 -1.75 -0.72 10.76
CA PHE A 20 -1.82 0.29 9.70
C PHE A 20 -2.52 -0.26 8.45
N TYR A 21 -2.05 -1.39 7.94
CA TYR A 21 -2.60 -1.97 6.71
C TYR A 21 -3.98 -2.58 6.89
N ASP A 22 -4.30 -3.14 8.06
CA ASP A 22 -5.66 -3.62 8.34
C ASP A 22 -6.67 -2.49 8.14
N ALA A 23 -6.39 -1.30 8.70
CA ALA A 23 -7.29 -0.17 8.61
C ALA A 23 -7.28 0.48 7.22
N LEU A 24 -6.09 0.70 6.65
CA LEU A 24 -5.97 1.36 5.35
C LEU A 24 -6.59 0.52 4.25
N LEU A 25 -6.25 -0.76 4.19
CA LEU A 25 -6.70 -1.63 3.12
C LEU A 25 -8.17 -1.99 3.23
N ALA A 26 -8.73 -2.06 4.45
CA ALA A 26 -10.17 -2.22 4.63
C ALA A 26 -10.94 -1.09 3.96
N SER A 27 -10.43 0.15 4.04
CA SER A 27 -11.06 1.29 3.38
C SER A 27 -11.00 1.20 1.86
N ALA A 28 -10.10 0.40 1.31
CA ALA A 28 -9.93 0.20 -0.12
C ALA A 28 -10.53 -1.13 -0.62
N GLY A 29 -11.28 -1.83 0.22
CA GLY A 29 -11.94 -3.06 -0.18
C GLY A 29 -11.09 -4.32 -0.06
N PHE A 30 -9.93 -4.25 0.56
CA PHE A 30 -9.09 -5.43 0.81
C PHE A 30 -9.47 -6.06 2.14
N LYS A 31 -9.23 -7.37 2.25
CA LYS A 31 -9.46 -8.13 3.50
C LYS A 31 -8.22 -8.93 3.85
N PRO A 32 -7.94 -9.13 5.15
CA PRO A 32 -6.89 -10.06 5.56
C PRO A 32 -7.15 -11.44 4.98
N LEU A 33 -6.11 -12.06 4.42
CA LEU A 33 -6.21 -13.38 3.82
C LEU A 33 -5.62 -14.44 4.75
N PHE A 34 -4.38 -14.25 5.20
CA PHE A 34 -3.75 -15.12 6.19
C PHE A 34 -2.50 -14.43 6.77
N ASP A 35 -2.09 -14.90 7.96
CA ASP A 35 -0.85 -14.44 8.58
C ASP A 35 0.33 -15.23 8.00
N HIS A 36 1.42 -14.51 7.73
CA HIS A 36 2.63 -15.08 7.18
C HIS A 36 3.57 -15.52 8.33
N PRO A 37 4.34 -16.62 8.16
CA PRO A 37 5.27 -17.08 9.20
C PRO A 37 6.29 -16.06 9.68
N SER A 38 6.62 -15.05 8.86
CA SER A 38 7.51 -13.95 9.26
C SER A 38 6.92 -13.03 10.33
N GLY A 39 5.64 -13.20 10.66
CA GLY A 39 4.89 -12.30 11.54
C GLY A 39 4.09 -11.26 10.77
N GLY A 40 4.15 -11.28 9.45
CA GLY A 40 3.41 -10.35 8.59
C GLY A 40 2.01 -10.86 8.24
N ARG A 41 1.40 -10.21 7.26
CA ARG A 41 0.03 -10.52 6.84
C ARG A 41 -0.16 -10.28 5.36
N LEU A 42 -0.89 -11.18 4.71
CA LEU A 42 -1.32 -11.03 3.33
C LEU A 42 -2.77 -10.55 3.30
N TYR A 43 -3.06 -9.68 2.35
CA TYR A 43 -4.39 -9.11 2.14
C TYR A 43 -4.86 -9.38 0.73
N ARG A 44 -6.15 -9.60 0.57
CA ARG A 44 -6.77 -9.91 -0.72
C ARG A 44 -7.63 -8.75 -1.18
N GLY A 45 -7.37 -8.27 -2.38
CA GLY A 45 -8.23 -7.34 -3.10
C GLY A 45 -8.88 -8.02 -4.30
N GLU A 46 -9.47 -7.25 -5.17
CA GLU A 46 -10.07 -7.76 -6.40
C GLU A 46 -8.98 -8.17 -7.38
N GLY A 47 -8.82 -9.49 -7.54
CA GLY A 47 -7.86 -10.06 -8.49
C GLY A 47 -6.40 -9.86 -8.12
N CYS A 48 -6.09 -9.50 -6.87
CA CYS A 48 -4.72 -9.25 -6.47
C CYS A 48 -4.51 -9.48 -4.97
N MET A 49 -3.24 -9.52 -4.56
CA MET A 49 -2.85 -9.63 -3.17
C MET A 49 -1.77 -8.61 -2.84
N PHE A 50 -1.78 -8.15 -1.60
CA PHE A 50 -0.74 -7.28 -1.07
C PHE A 50 -0.30 -7.83 0.28
N GLY A 51 1.00 -7.81 0.55
CA GLY A 51 1.52 -8.31 1.82
C GLY A 51 2.49 -7.35 2.48
N VAL A 52 2.46 -7.32 3.82
CA VAL A 52 3.51 -6.70 4.61
C VAL A 52 4.18 -7.82 5.40
N LEU A 53 5.49 -7.98 5.20
CA LEU A 53 6.23 -9.15 5.69
C LEU A 53 7.53 -8.75 6.36
N GLY A 54 8.05 -9.64 7.19
CA GLY A 54 9.46 -9.58 7.58
C GLY A 54 10.31 -10.10 6.42
N PRO A 55 11.50 -9.51 6.17
CA PRO A 55 12.37 -9.98 5.10
C PRO A 55 12.74 -11.45 5.26
N HIS A 56 12.81 -12.18 4.14
CA HIS A 56 13.09 -13.61 4.13
C HIS A 56 14.46 -13.95 4.74
N ASP A 57 15.44 -13.07 4.58
CA ASP A 57 16.81 -13.29 5.08
C ASP A 57 16.96 -12.97 6.58
N GLY A 58 15.90 -12.50 7.24
CA GLY A 58 15.94 -12.16 8.67
C GLY A 58 16.65 -10.84 8.99
N ASN A 59 17.21 -10.16 8.01
CA ASN A 59 17.83 -8.86 8.22
C ASN A 59 16.78 -7.76 8.31
N PRO A 60 17.13 -6.58 8.86
CA PRO A 60 16.17 -5.47 8.88
C PRO A 60 15.65 -5.12 7.51
N ALA A 61 14.38 -4.78 7.42
CA ALA A 61 13.77 -4.31 6.18
C ALA A 61 14.33 -2.94 5.83
N CYS A 62 14.51 -2.70 4.54
CA CYS A 62 14.87 -1.39 4.00
C CYS A 62 13.97 -1.06 2.82
N VAL A 63 13.88 0.22 2.50
CA VAL A 63 13.05 0.69 1.40
C VAL A 63 13.76 0.39 0.08
N GLY A 64 13.02 -0.13 -0.88
CA GLY A 64 13.52 -0.25 -2.24
C GLY A 64 13.44 1.11 -2.93
N ASN A 65 14.57 1.76 -3.15
CA ASN A 65 14.59 3.04 -3.84
C ASN A 65 14.21 2.84 -5.31
N GLY A 66 13.12 3.48 -5.75
CA GLY A 66 12.54 3.27 -7.08
C GLY A 66 11.37 2.31 -7.08
N MET A 67 11.05 1.68 -5.94
CA MET A 67 9.90 0.80 -5.81
C MET A 67 8.65 1.58 -5.41
N MET A 68 7.49 1.15 -5.92
CA MET A 68 6.21 1.73 -5.53
C MET A 68 5.10 0.71 -5.78
N ALA A 69 4.17 0.57 -4.83
CA ALA A 69 2.95 -0.20 -5.04
C ALA A 69 1.81 0.76 -5.35
N GLY A 70 1.08 0.50 -6.45
CA GLY A 70 -0.01 1.38 -6.90
C GLY A 70 -1.36 0.70 -6.75
N PHE A 71 -2.33 1.44 -6.18
CA PHE A 71 -3.70 0.99 -5.98
C PHE A 71 -4.61 1.80 -6.90
N ALA A 72 -5.26 1.10 -7.83
CA ALA A 72 -6.18 1.72 -8.79
C ALA A 72 -7.57 1.89 -8.18
N PHE A 73 -8.16 3.04 -8.40
CA PHE A 73 -9.52 3.36 -7.94
C PHE A 73 -10.39 3.78 -9.12
N ASP A 74 -11.70 3.78 -8.91
CA ASP A 74 -12.66 4.14 -9.96
C ASP A 74 -12.89 5.63 -10.06
N THR A 75 -12.63 6.39 -8.98
CA THR A 75 -12.87 7.84 -8.95
C THR A 75 -11.73 8.58 -8.26
N PRO A 76 -11.50 9.85 -8.62
CA PRO A 76 -10.56 10.70 -7.89
C PRO A 76 -10.92 10.88 -6.41
N ALA A 77 -12.21 10.90 -6.07
CA ALA A 77 -12.66 11.02 -4.69
C ALA A 77 -12.17 9.85 -3.83
N GLU A 78 -12.13 8.64 -4.40
CA GLU A 78 -11.60 7.47 -3.71
C GLU A 78 -10.09 7.58 -3.49
N VAL A 79 -9.36 8.15 -4.46
CA VAL A 79 -7.92 8.42 -4.32
C VAL A 79 -7.68 9.41 -3.17
N ASP A 80 -8.47 10.49 -3.11
CA ASP A 80 -8.39 11.46 -2.03
C ASP A 80 -8.62 10.80 -0.67
N ALA A 81 -9.65 9.96 -0.57
CA ALA A 81 -10.00 9.28 0.67
C ALA A 81 -8.92 8.30 1.11
N PHE A 82 -8.33 7.56 0.17
CA PHE A 82 -7.26 6.60 0.45
C PHE A 82 -6.02 7.32 1.00
N HIS A 83 -5.62 8.41 0.37
CA HIS A 83 -4.49 9.22 0.81
C HIS A 83 -4.75 9.83 2.20
N ALA A 84 -5.93 10.40 2.40
CA ALA A 84 -6.31 10.99 3.68
C ALA A 84 -6.30 9.94 4.80
N LYS A 85 -6.80 8.73 4.53
CA LYS A 85 -6.80 7.64 5.50
C LYS A 85 -5.38 7.21 5.86
N ALA A 86 -4.50 7.13 4.86
CA ALA A 86 -3.11 6.79 5.10
C ALA A 86 -2.44 7.80 6.04
N LEU A 87 -2.64 9.09 5.81
CA LEU A 87 -2.08 10.15 6.66
C LEU A 87 -2.66 10.11 8.07
N GLU A 88 -3.96 9.86 8.18
CA GLU A 88 -4.62 9.69 9.48
C GLU A 88 -3.98 8.56 10.29
N LEU A 89 -3.54 7.50 9.63
CA LEU A 89 -2.91 6.34 10.26
C LEU A 89 -1.40 6.51 10.49
N GLY A 90 -0.83 7.65 10.14
CA GLY A 90 0.57 7.95 10.39
C GLY A 90 1.50 7.94 9.19
N ALA A 91 0.98 7.70 7.99
CA ALA A 91 1.79 7.79 6.78
C ALA A 91 2.26 9.23 6.52
N VAL A 92 3.35 9.36 5.78
CA VAL A 92 3.89 10.66 5.37
C VAL A 92 3.51 10.93 3.93
N CYS A 93 2.96 12.11 3.66
CA CYS A 93 2.63 12.51 2.30
C CYS A 93 3.89 12.62 1.44
N ASP A 94 3.85 12.00 0.26
CA ASP A 94 4.94 12.05 -0.72
C ASP A 94 4.44 12.63 -2.05
N GLY A 95 3.30 13.27 -2.04
CA GLY A 95 2.65 13.93 -3.15
C GLY A 95 1.14 13.99 -2.95
N PRO A 96 0.56 15.19 -2.69
CA PRO A 96 -0.88 15.30 -2.43
C PRO A 96 -1.71 14.92 -3.66
N PRO A 97 -2.99 14.54 -3.45
CA PRO A 97 -3.86 14.19 -4.56
C PRO A 97 -3.94 15.29 -5.60
N GLY A 98 -3.88 14.92 -6.86
CA GLY A 98 -4.00 15.86 -7.96
C GLY A 98 -3.72 15.22 -9.30
N GLU A 99 -4.06 15.96 -10.36
CA GLU A 99 -3.77 15.56 -11.73
C GLU A 99 -2.29 15.75 -12.02
N ARG A 100 -1.62 14.72 -12.53
CA ARG A 100 -0.20 14.77 -12.90
C ARG A 100 -0.01 14.97 -14.39
N MET A 101 -0.99 14.49 -15.16
CA MET A 101 -1.15 14.72 -16.59
C MET A 101 -2.64 14.54 -16.89
N PRO A 102 -3.14 14.92 -18.06
CA PRO A 102 -4.57 14.80 -18.35
C PRO A 102 -5.08 13.38 -18.08
N LYS A 103 -6.14 13.27 -17.31
CA LYS A 103 -6.80 11.99 -16.93
C LYS A 103 -5.89 11.03 -16.15
N ALA A 104 -4.91 11.56 -15.43
CA ALA A 104 -4.01 10.78 -14.58
C ALA A 104 -3.96 11.41 -13.20
N TYR A 105 -4.82 10.95 -12.30
CA TYR A 105 -4.97 11.50 -10.97
C TYR A 105 -4.27 10.61 -9.95
N PHE A 106 -3.29 11.14 -9.23
CA PHE A 106 -2.43 10.37 -8.34
C PHE A 106 -2.28 11.05 -6.98
N ALA A 107 -2.04 10.22 -5.96
CA ALA A 107 -1.62 10.68 -4.64
C ALA A 107 -0.58 9.69 -4.11
N TYR A 108 0.47 10.19 -3.50
CA TYR A 108 1.60 9.38 -3.04
C TYR A 108 1.81 9.53 -1.55
N PHE A 109 2.23 8.44 -0.90
CA PHE A 109 2.59 8.48 0.53
C PHE A 109 3.63 7.40 0.84
N ARG A 110 4.28 7.57 2.00
CA ARG A 110 5.18 6.57 2.56
C ARG A 110 4.50 5.94 3.76
N ASP A 111 4.55 4.61 3.85
CA ASP A 111 4.00 3.90 5.00
C ASP A 111 4.88 4.11 6.24
N LEU A 112 4.58 3.44 7.36
CA LEU A 112 5.29 3.62 8.62
C LEU A 112 6.76 3.19 8.55
N ASP A 113 7.11 2.34 7.59
CA ASP A 113 8.48 1.89 7.35
C ASP A 113 9.17 2.64 6.20
N GLY A 114 8.47 3.59 5.57
CA GLY A 114 9.01 4.39 4.47
C GLY A 114 8.76 3.81 3.09
N ASN A 115 8.03 2.70 2.97
CA ASN A 115 7.70 2.13 1.66
C ASN A 115 6.76 3.07 0.90
N LYS A 116 7.03 3.26 -0.40
CA LYS A 116 6.21 4.16 -1.22
C LYS A 116 5.01 3.45 -1.80
N LEU A 117 3.84 4.06 -1.62
CA LEU A 117 2.60 3.61 -2.21
C LEU A 117 1.90 4.78 -2.91
N CYS A 118 1.01 4.46 -3.83
CA CYS A 118 0.13 5.47 -4.41
C CYS A 118 -1.28 4.93 -4.58
N GLY A 119 -2.23 5.85 -4.56
CA GLY A 119 -3.55 5.62 -5.08
C GLY A 119 -3.69 6.38 -6.38
N TYR A 120 -4.40 5.83 -7.36
CA TYR A 120 -4.52 6.50 -8.64
C TYR A 120 -5.80 6.17 -9.37
N LYS A 121 -6.16 7.05 -10.31
CA LYS A 121 -7.25 6.87 -11.25
C LYS A 121 -6.76 7.32 -12.62
N LEU A 122 -6.85 6.44 -13.60
CA LEU A 122 -6.57 6.75 -15.00
C LEU A 122 -7.86 6.80 -15.80
N GLY A 123 -7.96 7.77 -16.70
CA GLY A 123 -9.14 7.92 -17.57
C GLY A 123 -10.24 8.85 -17.09
#